data_9100374181eecdb2e5429cedd03017a5
#
_entry.id   9100374181eecdb2e5429cedd03017a5
#
_cell.length_a   1.000
_cell.length_b   1.000
_cell.length_c   1.000
_cell.angle_alpha   90.00
_cell.angle_beta   90.00
_cell.angle_gamma   90.00
#
_symmetry.space_group_name_H-M   'P 1'
#
loop_
_entity.id
_entity.type
_entity.pdbx_description
1 polymer ?
#
loop_
_entity_poly.entity_id
_entity_poly.type
_entity_poly.pdbx_seq_one_letter_code
_entity_poly.pdbx_strand_id
1 'polypeptide(L)'
;MRKSGINKSTPDDFLLGAGTVFKNLKYVYRLAEKIKDEIYEEGALEVVADETEETEKTIQLSALTPDVSFIILATDYTPKVGDMVIGEWDDSEENVLGATSGGNKFSIASEQMPIEVDGATVRIKGLTQKTGETGSIETNLAQHTVESFKRAIVGKEVKSLIKGYTQIVTKPLIELSDYLDNIAYVGTKTDGTEIIIIMENAICTSAFEVEGKNKETSVVNTIFEASADFEKGVYDTLPIYIFYPEKTE
;
A
#
# COMPACT_ATOMS: atom_id res chain seq x y z
N MET A 1 -8.37 41.32 -0.04
CA MET A 1 -9.17 40.10 -0.19
C MET A 1 -8.25 38.91 -0.02
N ARG A 2 -8.51 38.01 0.96
CA ARG A 2 -7.80 36.72 1.03
C ARG A 2 -8.27 35.91 -0.18
N LYS A 3 -7.35 35.50 -1.07
CA LYS A 3 -7.66 34.53 -2.12
C LYS A 3 -8.04 33.22 -1.42
N SER A 4 -9.24 32.71 -1.68
CA SER A 4 -9.57 31.32 -1.32
C SER A 4 -8.53 30.45 -2.02
N GLY A 5 -7.91 29.47 -1.45
CA GLY A 5 -6.89 28.64 -2.09
C GLY A 5 -7.36 27.86 -3.34
N ILE A 6 -8.53 28.22 -3.89
CA ILE A 6 -9.16 27.59 -5.06
C ILE A 6 -8.54 28.15 -6.33
N ASN A 7 -8.04 27.28 -7.21
CA ASN A 7 -7.52 27.58 -8.55
C ASN A 7 -8.22 26.71 -9.61
N LYS A 8 -7.81 26.81 -10.87
CA LYS A 8 -8.45 26.06 -11.97
C LYS A 8 -8.27 24.54 -11.87
N SER A 9 -7.18 24.05 -11.28
CA SER A 9 -6.93 22.63 -11.08
C SER A 9 -7.52 22.07 -9.78
N THR A 10 -7.99 22.93 -8.88
CA THR A 10 -8.56 22.51 -7.59
C THR A 10 -9.64 21.44 -7.72
N PRO A 11 -10.59 21.53 -8.69
CA PRO A 11 -11.60 20.47 -8.84
C PRO A 11 -11.03 19.10 -9.19
N ASP A 12 -9.90 19.05 -9.87
CA ASP A 12 -9.28 17.81 -10.36
C ASP A 12 -8.44 17.10 -9.28
N ASP A 13 -8.10 17.81 -8.21
CA ASP A 13 -7.19 17.32 -7.16
C ASP A 13 -7.93 16.81 -5.91
N PHE A 14 -9.25 16.65 -5.93
CA PHE A 14 -10.01 16.08 -4.82
C PHE A 14 -10.07 14.55 -4.91
N LEU A 15 -9.91 13.88 -3.78
CA LEU A 15 -10.19 12.44 -3.66
C LEU A 15 -11.70 12.22 -3.56
N LEU A 16 -12.21 11.24 -4.31
CA LEU A 16 -13.60 10.82 -4.30
C LEU A 16 -13.80 9.54 -3.48
N GLY A 17 -14.81 9.55 -2.63
CA GLY A 17 -15.21 8.37 -1.89
C GLY A 17 -14.22 7.91 -0.81
N ALA A 18 -14.40 6.68 -0.35
CA ALA A 18 -13.63 6.11 0.73
C ALA A 18 -12.29 5.48 0.29
N GLY A 19 -12.07 5.35 -1.03
CA GLY A 19 -11.00 4.54 -1.59
C GLY A 19 -11.19 3.05 -1.34
N THR A 20 -10.34 2.23 -1.94
CA THR A 20 -10.32 0.77 -1.77
C THR A 20 -9.06 0.36 -1.03
N VAL A 21 -9.17 -0.62 -0.13
CA VAL A 21 -8.02 -1.18 0.57
C VAL A 21 -7.74 -2.58 0.02
N PHE A 22 -6.51 -2.77 -0.44
CA PHE A 22 -6.02 -4.05 -0.95
C PHE A 22 -5.04 -4.68 0.04
N LYS A 23 -5.04 -6.00 0.09
CA LYS A 23 -4.01 -6.84 0.72
C LYS A 23 -3.10 -7.37 -0.37
N ASN A 24 -1.78 -7.29 -0.17
CA ASN A 24 -0.80 -7.83 -1.11
C ASN A 24 -1.01 -7.32 -2.56
N LEU A 25 -1.26 -6.00 -2.73
CA LEU A 25 -1.35 -5.37 -4.04
C LEU A 25 -0.02 -5.55 -4.77
N LYS A 26 -0.07 -5.91 -6.04
CA LYS A 26 1.12 -6.18 -6.86
C LYS A 26 1.10 -5.34 -8.13
N TYR A 27 2.28 -4.92 -8.55
CA TYR A 27 2.53 -4.35 -9.86
C TYR A 27 3.27 -5.40 -10.68
N VAL A 28 2.63 -5.91 -11.72
CA VAL A 28 3.09 -7.07 -12.46
C VAL A 28 3.66 -6.64 -13.79
N TYR A 29 4.94 -6.91 -14.02
CA TYR A 29 5.55 -6.76 -15.34
C TYR A 29 5.38 -8.03 -16.16
N ARG A 30 4.90 -7.86 -17.40
CA ARG A 30 4.77 -8.92 -18.40
C ARG A 30 5.32 -8.46 -19.75
N LEU A 31 5.54 -9.40 -20.66
CA LEU A 31 5.83 -9.07 -22.06
C LEU A 31 4.64 -8.30 -22.66
N ALA A 32 4.95 -7.20 -23.33
CA ALA A 32 3.95 -6.43 -24.03
C ALA A 32 3.46 -7.17 -25.27
N GLU A 33 2.14 -7.14 -25.52
CA GLU A 33 1.55 -7.75 -26.71
C GLU A 33 1.86 -6.92 -27.96
N LYS A 34 2.19 -7.62 -29.04
CA LYS A 34 2.42 -7.00 -30.34
C LYS A 34 1.09 -6.79 -31.05
N ILE A 35 0.66 -5.55 -31.21
CA ILE A 35 -0.61 -5.21 -31.87
C ILE A 35 -0.48 -5.37 -33.40
N LYS A 36 0.61 -4.88 -33.99
CA LYS A 36 0.89 -4.94 -35.41
C LYS A 36 2.37 -4.60 -35.69
N ASP A 37 2.99 -5.25 -36.70
CA ASP A 37 4.35 -5.01 -37.23
C ASP A 37 5.21 -4.02 -36.40
N GLU A 38 5.84 -4.46 -35.30
CA GLU A 38 6.66 -3.67 -34.37
C GLU A 38 5.91 -2.60 -33.55
N ILE A 39 4.59 -2.58 -33.57
CA ILE A 39 3.77 -1.73 -32.71
C ILE A 39 3.28 -2.58 -31.53
N TYR A 40 3.68 -2.20 -30.35
CA TYR A 40 3.25 -2.81 -29.08
C TYR A 40 2.10 -2.03 -28.46
N GLU A 41 1.48 -2.59 -27.46
CA GLU A 41 0.46 -1.90 -26.67
C GLU A 41 0.99 -0.60 -26.06
N GLU A 42 0.08 0.36 -25.85
CA GLU A 42 0.44 1.69 -25.35
C GLU A 42 1.03 1.59 -23.93
N GLY A 43 2.13 2.29 -23.69
CA GLY A 43 2.84 2.23 -22.41
C GLY A 43 3.92 1.14 -22.33
N ALA A 44 4.13 0.35 -23.39
CA ALA A 44 5.21 -0.63 -23.43
C ALA A 44 6.58 0.06 -23.37
N LEU A 45 7.47 -0.50 -22.55
CA LEU A 45 8.85 -0.03 -22.31
C LEU A 45 9.84 -1.05 -22.83
N GLU A 46 10.94 -0.60 -23.43
CA GLU A 46 12.05 -1.47 -23.83
C GLU A 46 12.99 -1.72 -22.63
N VAL A 47 13.30 -2.97 -22.37
CA VAL A 47 14.26 -3.35 -21.32
C VAL A 47 15.67 -3.07 -21.78
N VAL A 48 16.38 -2.24 -21.06
CA VAL A 48 17.78 -1.85 -21.33
C VAL A 48 18.70 -2.35 -20.22
N ALA A 49 19.99 -2.40 -20.51
CA ALA A 49 21.00 -2.72 -19.52
C ALA A 49 21.13 -1.59 -18.49
N ASP A 50 21.49 -1.93 -17.24
CA ASP A 50 21.50 -1.03 -16.07
C ASP A 50 22.44 0.19 -16.20
N GLU A 51 23.39 0.14 -17.10
CA GLU A 51 24.37 1.22 -17.32
C GLU A 51 23.98 2.18 -18.46
N THR A 52 22.80 2.01 -19.07
CA THR A 52 22.34 2.87 -20.17
C THR A 52 21.58 4.08 -19.65
N GLU A 53 21.65 5.20 -20.39
CA GLU A 53 20.83 6.38 -20.09
C GLU A 53 19.34 6.03 -20.25
N GLU A 54 18.55 6.34 -19.23
CA GLU A 54 17.10 6.16 -19.27
C GLU A 54 16.47 7.17 -20.21
N THR A 55 15.51 6.71 -21.00
CA THR A 55 14.59 7.56 -21.78
C THR A 55 13.15 7.24 -21.38
N GLU A 56 12.21 8.11 -21.69
CA GLU A 56 10.79 7.93 -21.36
C GLU A 56 10.15 6.62 -21.89
N LYS A 57 10.85 5.89 -22.75
CA LYS A 57 10.37 4.64 -23.37
C LYS A 57 11.19 3.42 -22.99
N THR A 58 12.05 3.53 -22.00
CA THR A 58 12.94 2.45 -21.59
C THR A 58 12.86 2.21 -20.09
N ILE A 59 13.15 0.98 -19.68
CA ILE A 59 13.22 0.58 -18.27
C ILE A 59 14.51 -0.20 -18.04
N GLN A 60 15.22 0.07 -16.97
CA GLN A 60 16.41 -0.69 -16.59
C GLN A 60 16.04 -2.09 -16.13
N LEU A 61 16.88 -3.07 -16.47
CA LEU A 61 16.66 -4.48 -16.11
C LEU A 61 16.53 -4.67 -14.59
N SER A 62 17.34 -3.94 -13.79
CA SER A 62 17.28 -3.96 -12.33
C SER A 62 15.96 -3.45 -11.75
N ALA A 63 15.28 -2.53 -12.45
CA ALA A 63 14.01 -1.98 -12.02
C ALA A 63 12.82 -2.97 -12.15
N LEU A 64 12.99 -4.06 -12.90
CA LEU A 64 11.96 -5.10 -13.04
C LEU A 64 11.89 -6.03 -11.82
N THR A 65 12.98 -6.13 -11.03
CA THR A 65 13.07 -7.00 -9.85
C THR A 65 13.63 -6.25 -8.65
N PRO A 66 13.02 -5.14 -8.23
CA PRO A 66 13.49 -4.39 -7.08
C PRO A 66 13.25 -5.15 -5.78
N ASP A 67 13.96 -4.74 -4.73
CA ASP A 67 13.78 -5.31 -3.38
C ASP A 67 12.55 -4.71 -2.67
N VAL A 68 11.38 -4.88 -3.29
CA VAL A 68 10.07 -4.50 -2.74
C VAL A 68 9.07 -5.65 -2.98
N SER A 69 8.09 -5.79 -2.09
CA SER A 69 7.15 -6.91 -2.13
C SER A 69 6.10 -6.81 -3.23
N PHE A 70 5.88 -5.60 -3.76
CA PHE A 70 4.76 -5.31 -4.66
C PHE A 70 5.14 -5.26 -6.15
N ILE A 71 6.40 -5.17 -6.53
CA ILE A 71 6.80 -5.26 -7.94
C ILE A 71 7.27 -6.68 -8.24
N ILE A 72 6.57 -7.35 -9.14
CA ILE A 72 6.84 -8.74 -9.49
C ILE A 72 6.83 -8.94 -11.01
N LEU A 73 7.44 -10.02 -11.46
CA LEU A 73 7.34 -10.49 -12.83
C LEU A 73 6.18 -11.46 -12.99
N ALA A 74 5.56 -11.48 -14.16
CA ALA A 74 4.63 -12.55 -14.51
C ALA A 74 5.33 -13.92 -14.40
N THR A 75 4.58 -14.96 -14.00
CA THR A 75 5.13 -16.26 -13.62
C THR A 75 5.85 -16.99 -14.77
N ASP A 76 5.55 -16.64 -16.01
CA ASP A 76 6.10 -17.21 -17.24
C ASP A 76 7.11 -16.30 -17.94
N TYR A 77 7.45 -15.17 -17.31
CA TYR A 77 8.34 -14.18 -17.89
C TYR A 77 9.71 -14.14 -17.18
N THR A 78 10.77 -14.15 -17.98
CA THR A 78 12.16 -13.91 -17.53
C THR A 78 12.73 -12.75 -18.34
N PRO A 79 13.12 -11.63 -17.72
CA PRO A 79 13.53 -10.40 -18.39
C PRO A 79 14.79 -10.59 -19.23
N LYS A 80 14.82 -9.97 -20.40
CA LYS A 80 15.99 -9.88 -21.27
C LYS A 80 16.10 -8.47 -21.84
N VAL A 81 17.34 -8.02 -22.03
CA VAL A 81 17.59 -6.75 -22.71
C VAL A 81 17.05 -6.80 -24.13
N GLY A 82 16.29 -5.77 -24.52
CA GLY A 82 15.57 -5.69 -25.79
C GLY A 82 14.15 -6.23 -25.79
N ASP A 83 13.68 -6.81 -24.65
CA ASP A 83 12.26 -7.17 -24.51
C ASP A 83 11.40 -5.91 -24.39
N MET A 84 10.19 -5.97 -24.94
CA MET A 84 9.17 -4.95 -24.69
C MET A 84 8.26 -5.44 -23.57
N VAL A 85 8.14 -4.63 -22.49
CA VAL A 85 7.37 -4.99 -21.30
C VAL A 85 6.33 -3.94 -20.98
N ILE A 86 5.26 -4.37 -20.32
CA ILE A 86 4.27 -3.47 -19.71
C ILE A 86 4.04 -3.88 -18.27
N GLY A 87 3.82 -2.90 -17.40
CA GLY A 87 3.49 -3.12 -16.00
C GLY A 87 2.05 -2.69 -15.71
N GLU A 88 1.35 -3.50 -14.95
CA GLU A 88 -0.05 -3.27 -14.55
C GLU A 88 -0.25 -3.58 -13.07
N TRP A 89 -1.13 -2.81 -12.41
CA TRP A 89 -1.55 -3.14 -11.05
C TRP A 89 -2.52 -4.31 -11.07
N ASP A 90 -2.26 -5.31 -10.22
CA ASP A 90 -3.18 -6.44 -10.00
C ASP A 90 -4.28 -6.02 -9.03
N ASP A 91 -5.33 -5.40 -9.56
CA ASP A 91 -6.52 -4.94 -8.86
C ASP A 91 -7.59 -6.04 -8.72
N SER A 92 -7.21 -7.31 -8.87
CA SER A 92 -8.11 -8.45 -8.78
C SER A 92 -8.91 -8.44 -7.46
N GLU A 93 -10.17 -8.90 -7.52
CA GLU A 93 -11.05 -8.97 -6.33
C GLU A 93 -10.47 -9.81 -5.19
N GLU A 94 -9.57 -10.74 -5.48
CA GLU A 94 -8.90 -11.59 -4.49
C GLU A 94 -7.98 -10.77 -3.56
N ASN A 95 -7.44 -9.67 -4.07
CA ASN A 95 -6.54 -8.78 -3.36
C ASN A 95 -7.30 -7.69 -2.57
N VAL A 96 -8.59 -7.51 -2.79
CA VAL A 96 -9.39 -6.57 -1.98
C VAL A 96 -9.50 -7.08 -0.54
N LEU A 97 -9.21 -6.21 0.44
CA LEU A 97 -9.27 -6.57 1.86
C LEU A 97 -10.71 -6.92 2.30
N GLY A 98 -11.69 -6.28 1.69
CA GLY A 98 -13.12 -6.48 1.93
C GLY A 98 -13.90 -5.17 1.79
N ALA A 99 -15.24 -5.26 1.76
CA ALA A 99 -16.10 -4.10 1.74
C ALA A 99 -15.97 -3.30 3.05
N THR A 100 -15.83 -1.99 2.94
CA THR A 100 -15.68 -1.07 4.06
C THR A 100 -16.89 -0.14 4.21
N SER A 101 -17.15 0.35 5.40
CA SER A 101 -18.20 1.31 5.68
C SER A 101 -17.71 2.38 6.67
N GLY A 102 -17.93 3.65 6.35
CA GLY A 102 -17.47 4.77 7.17
C GLY A 102 -16.12 5.35 6.77
N GLY A 103 -15.55 4.85 5.66
CA GLY A 103 -14.30 5.35 5.09
C GLY A 103 -13.05 4.64 5.61
N ASN A 104 -11.94 4.94 4.95
CA ASN A 104 -10.61 4.44 5.27
C ASN A 104 -9.70 5.64 5.57
N LYS A 105 -8.72 5.47 6.43
CA LYS A 105 -7.79 6.53 6.81
C LYS A 105 -6.36 6.04 6.72
N PHE A 106 -5.54 6.74 5.95
CA PHE A 106 -4.09 6.58 5.98
C PHE A 106 -3.48 7.63 6.89
N SER A 107 -2.48 7.25 7.66
CA SER A 107 -1.76 8.13 8.58
C SER A 107 -0.30 7.77 8.62
N ILE A 108 0.56 8.78 8.50
CA ILE A 108 1.99 8.67 8.77
C ILE A 108 2.38 9.75 9.78
N ALA A 109 3.09 9.38 10.81
CA ALA A 109 3.53 10.30 11.84
C ALA A 109 5.02 10.11 12.13
N SER A 110 5.76 11.20 12.08
CA SER A 110 7.17 11.26 12.44
C SER A 110 7.33 11.82 13.82
N GLU A 111 7.94 11.07 14.72
CA GLU A 111 8.31 11.56 16.04
C GLU A 111 9.57 12.40 15.93
N GLN A 112 9.55 13.57 16.55
CA GLN A 112 10.62 14.54 16.44
C GLN A 112 11.02 15.08 17.81
N MET A 113 12.31 15.12 18.07
CA MET A 113 12.86 15.68 19.29
C MET A 113 13.78 16.87 18.95
N PRO A 114 13.55 18.06 19.55
CA PRO A 114 14.48 19.17 19.41
C PRO A 114 15.80 18.85 20.12
N ILE A 115 16.91 19.21 19.53
CA ILE A 115 18.22 19.18 20.18
C ILE A 115 18.33 20.48 20.99
N GLU A 116 18.43 20.35 22.32
CA GLU A 116 18.59 21.49 23.21
C GLU A 116 20.03 22.01 23.16
N VAL A 117 20.17 23.33 23.09
CA VAL A 117 21.47 24.03 23.11
C VAL A 117 21.41 25.10 24.17
N ASP A 118 22.46 25.17 25.00
CA ASP A 118 22.58 26.17 26.05
C ASP A 118 22.43 27.59 25.50
N GLY A 119 21.56 28.37 26.12
CA GLY A 119 21.26 29.76 25.75
C GLY A 119 20.16 29.93 24.70
N ALA A 120 19.62 28.85 24.16
CA ALA A 120 18.46 28.90 23.26
C ALA A 120 17.16 28.73 24.04
N THR A 121 16.26 29.69 23.97
CA THR A 121 14.93 29.64 24.62
C THR A 121 13.80 29.24 23.67
N VAL A 122 14.14 29.01 22.39
CA VAL A 122 13.21 28.64 21.33
C VAL A 122 13.81 27.56 20.44
N ARG A 123 12.96 26.83 19.71
CA ARG A 123 13.41 25.83 18.72
C ARG A 123 14.22 26.49 17.62
N ILE A 124 15.38 25.93 17.31
CA ILE A 124 16.26 26.40 16.23
C ILE A 124 16.05 25.49 15.01
N LYS A 125 15.87 26.10 13.83
CA LYS A 125 15.77 25.39 12.55
C LYS A 125 17.06 24.58 12.30
N GLY A 126 16.91 23.29 11.99
CA GLY A 126 18.04 22.37 11.77
C GLY A 126 18.51 21.62 13.01
N LEU A 127 18.03 21.99 14.22
CA LEU A 127 18.28 21.28 15.47
C LEU A 127 17.05 20.45 15.87
N THR A 128 16.62 19.57 15.00
CA THR A 128 15.52 18.63 15.28
C THR A 128 15.95 17.26 14.73
N GLN A 129 15.86 16.26 15.60
CA GLN A 129 16.16 14.87 15.25
C GLN A 129 14.85 14.09 15.13
N LYS A 130 14.74 13.22 14.10
CA LYS A 130 13.70 12.21 14.00
C LYS A 130 14.03 11.08 14.96
N THR A 131 13.11 10.74 15.86
CA THR A 131 13.28 9.69 16.87
C THR A 131 12.46 8.45 16.62
N GLY A 132 11.46 8.56 15.74
CA GLY A 132 10.59 7.45 15.37
C GLY A 132 9.70 7.80 14.19
N GLU A 133 9.03 6.80 13.67
CA GLU A 133 8.02 6.93 12.63
C GLU A 133 6.97 5.85 12.79
N THR A 134 5.71 6.20 12.61
CA THR A 134 4.60 5.26 12.55
C THR A 134 3.80 5.49 11.28
N GLY A 135 3.38 4.41 10.64
CA GLY A 135 2.52 4.45 9.46
C GLY A 135 1.39 3.47 9.63
N SER A 136 0.16 3.90 9.39
CA SER A 136 -1.02 3.07 9.59
C SER A 136 -2.10 3.31 8.54
N ILE A 137 -2.84 2.24 8.22
CA ILE A 137 -4.11 2.28 7.51
C ILE A 137 -5.21 1.80 8.46
N GLU A 138 -6.15 2.68 8.76
CA GLU A 138 -7.36 2.37 9.53
C GLU A 138 -8.50 2.10 8.54
N THR A 139 -9.20 0.98 8.71
CA THR A 139 -10.31 0.57 7.86
C THR A 139 -11.44 -0.05 8.67
N ASN A 140 -12.67 0.26 8.29
CA ASN A 140 -13.89 -0.24 8.91
C ASN A 140 -14.48 -1.35 8.04
N LEU A 141 -14.08 -2.60 8.29
CA LEU A 141 -14.53 -3.75 7.52
C LEU A 141 -15.99 -4.07 7.82
N ALA A 142 -16.84 -3.96 6.81
CA ALA A 142 -18.25 -4.35 6.86
C ALA A 142 -18.47 -5.80 6.37
N GLN A 143 -17.51 -6.34 5.62
CA GLN A 143 -17.54 -7.72 5.17
C GLN A 143 -16.83 -8.64 6.17
N HIS A 144 -17.60 -9.52 6.82
CA HIS A 144 -17.10 -10.44 7.82
C HIS A 144 -16.76 -11.80 7.19
N THR A 145 -15.48 -12.07 6.98
CA THR A 145 -14.97 -13.35 6.48
C THR A 145 -14.10 -14.03 7.54
N VAL A 146 -13.86 -15.33 7.40
CA VAL A 146 -12.91 -16.06 8.26
C VAL A 146 -11.54 -15.40 8.22
N GLU A 147 -11.12 -14.97 7.04
CA GLU A 147 -9.82 -14.32 6.86
C GLU A 147 -9.76 -12.95 7.53
N SER A 148 -10.81 -12.09 7.39
CA SER A 148 -10.84 -10.79 8.04
C SER A 148 -10.79 -10.91 9.57
N PHE A 149 -11.53 -11.87 10.15
CA PHE A 149 -11.47 -12.13 11.58
C PHE A 149 -10.11 -12.67 12.03
N LYS A 150 -9.54 -13.64 11.29
CA LYS A 150 -8.22 -14.20 11.59
C LYS A 150 -7.14 -13.12 11.60
N ARG A 151 -7.17 -12.20 10.65
CA ARG A 151 -6.21 -11.09 10.59
C ARG A 151 -6.43 -10.06 11.68
N ALA A 152 -7.69 -9.70 11.97
CA ALA A 152 -8.02 -8.72 13.00
C ALA A 152 -7.60 -9.15 14.42
N ILE A 153 -7.58 -10.45 14.73
CA ILE A 153 -7.12 -10.97 16.04
C ILE A 153 -5.69 -11.51 16.00
N VAL A 154 -4.99 -11.43 14.86
CA VAL A 154 -3.70 -12.12 14.62
C VAL A 154 -3.79 -13.59 15.07
N GLY A 155 -4.85 -14.25 14.62
CA GLY A 155 -5.22 -15.59 15.06
C GLY A 155 -4.81 -16.68 14.08
N LYS A 156 -5.17 -17.92 14.44
CA LYS A 156 -5.04 -19.08 13.55
C LYS A 156 -6.34 -19.82 13.41
N GLU A 157 -6.52 -20.44 12.26
CA GLU A 157 -7.61 -21.36 12.00
C GLU A 157 -7.27 -22.75 12.55
N VAL A 158 -8.23 -23.35 13.22
CA VAL A 158 -8.11 -24.72 13.74
C VAL A 158 -9.35 -25.52 13.34
N LYS A 159 -9.20 -26.84 13.29
CA LYS A 159 -10.32 -27.73 12.99
C LYS A 159 -11.39 -27.63 14.07
N SER A 160 -12.59 -27.21 13.66
CA SER A 160 -13.74 -27.16 14.56
C SER A 160 -14.29 -28.57 14.86
N LEU A 161 -14.66 -28.79 16.12
CA LEU A 161 -15.44 -29.98 16.53
C LEU A 161 -16.94 -29.80 16.25
N ILE A 162 -17.36 -28.57 15.92
CA ILE A 162 -18.75 -28.24 15.62
C ILE A 162 -18.97 -28.34 14.11
N LYS A 163 -19.83 -29.24 13.68
CA LYS A 163 -20.12 -29.44 12.25
C LYS A 163 -20.63 -28.15 11.59
N GLY A 164 -20.03 -27.78 10.46
CA GLY A 164 -20.44 -26.60 9.69
C GLY A 164 -19.82 -25.28 10.15
N TYR A 165 -18.87 -25.33 11.09
CA TYR A 165 -18.17 -24.13 11.57
C TYR A 165 -16.66 -24.27 11.40
N THR A 166 -16.02 -23.17 11.01
CA THR A 166 -14.58 -22.96 11.12
C THR A 166 -14.29 -22.31 12.47
N GLN A 167 -13.25 -22.74 13.16
CA GLN A 167 -12.88 -22.18 14.44
C GLN A 167 -11.60 -21.35 14.30
N ILE A 168 -11.66 -20.09 14.75
CA ILE A 168 -10.49 -19.19 14.82
C ILE A 168 -10.13 -19.04 16.30
N VAL A 169 -8.85 -19.14 16.61
CA VAL A 169 -8.31 -18.98 17.97
C VAL A 169 -7.15 -17.99 17.96
N THR A 170 -6.92 -17.33 19.09
CA THR A 170 -5.75 -16.48 19.30
C THR A 170 -4.47 -17.31 19.36
N LYS A 171 -3.32 -16.70 19.06
CA LYS A 171 -1.99 -17.31 19.13
C LYS A 171 -1.21 -16.73 20.32
N PRO A 172 -0.32 -17.51 20.93
CA PRO A 172 0.55 -17.02 22.00
C PRO A 172 1.70 -16.14 21.51
N LEU A 173 2.06 -16.25 20.23
CA LEU A 173 3.17 -15.54 19.61
C LEU A 173 2.74 -15.02 18.25
N ILE A 174 3.30 -13.87 17.88
CA ILE A 174 3.22 -13.33 16.53
C ILE A 174 4.33 -13.96 15.70
N GLU A 175 3.99 -14.44 14.51
CA GLU A 175 4.91 -15.08 13.56
C GLU A 175 5.06 -14.18 12.33
N LEU A 176 6.15 -14.36 11.57
CA LEU A 176 6.37 -13.61 10.32
C LEU A 176 5.22 -13.79 9.30
N SER A 177 4.58 -14.96 9.31
CA SER A 177 3.41 -15.26 8.47
C SER A 177 2.13 -14.48 8.85
N ASP A 178 2.13 -13.77 9.98
CA ASP A 178 1.01 -12.94 10.39
C ASP A 178 1.04 -11.54 9.75
N TYR A 179 2.22 -11.14 9.26
CA TYR A 179 2.36 -9.93 8.49
C TYR A 179 1.84 -10.13 7.07
N LEU A 180 1.18 -9.12 6.55
CA LEU A 180 0.91 -8.98 5.12
C LEU A 180 2.19 -8.53 4.42
N ASP A 181 2.48 -9.06 3.23
CA ASP A 181 3.59 -8.56 2.41
C ASP A 181 3.43 -7.05 2.22
N ASN A 182 2.23 -6.61 1.89
CA ASN A 182 1.85 -5.20 1.91
C ASN A 182 0.35 -5.01 2.13
N ILE A 183 -0.03 -3.79 2.50
CA ILE A 183 -1.40 -3.28 2.46
C ILE A 183 -1.39 -1.98 1.67
N ALA A 184 -2.36 -1.81 0.78
CA ALA A 184 -2.44 -0.66 -0.07
C ALA A 184 -3.79 0.06 0.03
N TYR A 185 -3.76 1.38 0.02
CA TYR A 185 -4.92 2.24 -0.14
C TYR A 185 -4.90 2.83 -1.54
N VAL A 186 -5.97 2.63 -2.29
CA VAL A 186 -6.17 3.19 -3.63
C VAL A 186 -7.32 4.17 -3.58
N GLY A 187 -7.05 5.43 -3.82
CA GLY A 187 -8.03 6.51 -3.83
C GLY A 187 -8.14 7.15 -5.20
N THR A 188 -9.36 7.26 -5.73
CA THR A 188 -9.63 7.86 -7.03
C THR A 188 -9.84 9.38 -6.89
N LYS A 189 -9.16 10.15 -7.71
CA LYS A 189 -9.32 11.60 -7.80
C LYS A 189 -10.53 11.95 -8.68
N THR A 190 -10.95 13.21 -8.62
CA THR A 190 -12.05 13.75 -9.43
C THR A 190 -11.78 13.73 -10.94
N ASP A 191 -10.52 13.74 -11.35
CA ASP A 191 -10.10 13.59 -12.75
C ASP A 191 -10.06 12.12 -13.23
N GLY A 192 -10.36 11.16 -12.33
CA GLY A 192 -10.36 9.73 -12.62
C GLY A 192 -9.00 9.06 -12.45
N THR A 193 -7.94 9.81 -12.13
CA THR A 193 -6.63 9.23 -11.82
C THR A 193 -6.59 8.69 -10.40
N GLU A 194 -5.67 7.77 -10.12
CA GLU A 194 -5.59 7.10 -8.82
C GLU A 194 -4.32 7.48 -8.05
N ILE A 195 -4.48 7.63 -6.75
CA ILE A 195 -3.37 7.73 -5.81
C ILE A 195 -3.28 6.39 -5.10
N ILE A 196 -2.08 5.79 -5.11
CA ILE A 196 -1.84 4.50 -4.49
C ILE A 196 -0.83 4.69 -3.37
N ILE A 197 -1.19 4.22 -2.17
CA ILE A 197 -0.32 4.26 -1.00
C ILE A 197 -0.12 2.82 -0.54
N ILE A 198 1.13 2.36 -0.52
CA ILE A 198 1.49 0.99 -0.15
C ILE A 198 2.34 1.03 1.11
N MET A 199 2.01 0.17 2.07
CA MET A 199 2.82 -0.09 3.25
C MET A 199 3.21 -1.57 3.26
N GLU A 200 4.51 -1.86 3.26
CA GLU A 200 5.00 -3.24 3.39
C GLU A 200 5.01 -3.71 4.85
N ASN A 201 5.06 -5.02 5.02
CA ASN A 201 5.17 -5.70 6.32
C ASN A 201 4.10 -5.23 7.32
N ALA A 202 2.85 -5.18 6.88
CA ALA A 202 1.76 -4.66 7.67
C ALA A 202 1.12 -5.72 8.56
N ILE A 203 0.90 -5.38 9.83
CA ILE A 203 0.22 -6.23 10.81
C ILE A 203 -0.94 -5.46 11.45
N CYS A 204 -2.02 -6.17 11.79
CA CYS A 204 -3.13 -5.59 12.51
C CYS A 204 -2.77 -5.38 14.00
N THR A 205 -2.90 -4.13 14.49
CA THR A 205 -2.57 -3.74 15.87
C THR A 205 -3.80 -3.31 16.66
N SER A 206 -4.96 -3.14 16.01
CA SER A 206 -6.19 -2.74 16.70
C SER A 206 -6.74 -3.84 17.60
N ALA A 207 -7.49 -3.45 18.63
CA ALA A 207 -8.36 -4.37 19.33
C ALA A 207 -9.44 -4.91 18.38
N PHE A 208 -9.78 -6.20 18.55
CA PHE A 208 -10.89 -6.80 17.82
C PHE A 208 -12.20 -6.52 18.56
N GLU A 209 -13.07 -5.72 17.94
CA GLU A 209 -14.37 -5.37 18.47
C GLU A 209 -15.42 -5.53 17.37
N VAL A 210 -16.54 -6.18 17.72
CA VAL A 210 -17.71 -6.32 16.84
C VAL A 210 -18.91 -5.73 17.56
N GLU A 211 -19.42 -4.62 17.07
CA GLU A 211 -20.61 -3.98 17.60
C GLU A 211 -21.79 -4.21 16.67
N GLY A 212 -22.82 -4.88 17.17
CA GLY A 212 -24.08 -5.05 16.44
C GLY A 212 -25.09 -3.97 16.83
N LYS A 213 -25.53 -3.17 15.86
CA LYS A 213 -26.58 -2.15 16.05
C LYS A 213 -27.84 -2.50 15.25
N ASN A 214 -28.98 -2.13 15.78
CA ASN A 214 -30.25 -2.35 15.08
C ASN A 214 -30.36 -1.45 13.85
N LYS A 215 -30.60 -2.03 12.67
CA LYS A 215 -30.72 -1.36 11.36
C LYS A 215 -29.44 -0.73 10.82
N GLU A 216 -28.28 -1.03 11.39
CA GLU A 216 -26.97 -0.58 10.91
C GLU A 216 -26.10 -1.80 10.56
N THR A 217 -25.21 -1.64 9.59
CA THR A 217 -24.21 -2.65 9.28
C THR A 217 -23.18 -2.71 10.40
N SER A 218 -22.96 -3.90 10.96
CA SER A 218 -21.85 -4.12 11.88
C SER A 218 -20.52 -3.96 11.14
N VAL A 219 -19.56 -3.29 11.77
CA VAL A 219 -18.22 -3.13 11.24
C VAL A 219 -17.17 -3.61 12.23
N VAL A 220 -16.07 -4.09 11.72
CA VAL A 220 -14.86 -4.38 12.50
C VAL A 220 -13.83 -3.30 12.15
N ASN A 221 -13.51 -2.46 13.12
CA ASN A 221 -12.43 -1.50 12.95
C ASN A 221 -11.10 -2.24 13.02
N THR A 222 -10.26 -2.06 11.99
CA THR A 222 -8.93 -2.63 11.91
C THR A 222 -7.91 -1.55 11.61
N ILE A 223 -6.80 -1.58 12.33
CA ILE A 223 -5.66 -0.69 12.10
C ILE A 223 -4.48 -1.58 11.75
N PHE A 224 -3.95 -1.40 10.56
CA PHE A 224 -2.74 -2.06 10.10
C PHE A 224 -1.58 -1.08 10.22
N GLU A 225 -0.50 -1.51 10.84
CA GLU A 225 0.72 -0.71 10.98
C GLU A 225 1.86 -1.34 10.18
N ALA A 226 2.63 -0.47 9.52
CA ALA A 226 3.83 -0.86 8.79
C ALA A 226 4.97 -1.22 9.75
N SER A 227 5.79 -2.18 9.35
CA SER A 227 6.99 -2.57 10.08
C SER A 227 8.21 -2.57 9.16
N ALA A 228 9.36 -2.18 9.68
CA ALA A 228 10.62 -2.34 8.95
C ALA A 228 10.98 -3.82 8.84
N ASP A 229 11.63 -4.19 7.72
CA ASP A 229 12.12 -5.54 7.52
C ASP A 229 13.51 -5.69 8.15
N PHE A 230 13.65 -6.66 9.04
CA PHE A 230 14.92 -6.95 9.70
C PHE A 230 16.00 -7.39 8.69
N GLU A 231 15.63 -8.13 7.66
CA GLU A 231 16.56 -8.65 6.67
C GLU A 231 17.12 -7.57 5.74
N LYS A 232 16.35 -6.51 5.50
CA LYS A 232 16.79 -5.36 4.66
C LYS A 232 17.76 -4.42 5.38
N GLY A 233 17.90 -4.51 6.69
CA GLY A 233 18.88 -3.74 7.48
C GLY A 233 18.59 -2.23 7.54
N VAL A 234 17.42 -1.76 7.13
CA VAL A 234 16.98 -0.36 7.17
C VAL A 234 15.95 -0.20 8.28
N TYR A 235 16.30 0.53 9.34
CA TYR A 235 15.48 0.63 10.54
C TYR A 235 15.13 2.08 10.91
N ASP A 236 15.50 3.04 10.10
CA ASP A 236 15.29 4.48 10.32
C ASP A 236 14.14 5.07 9.50
N THR A 237 13.62 4.28 8.54
CA THR A 237 12.46 4.62 7.71
C THR A 237 11.53 3.42 7.58
N LEU A 238 10.22 3.69 7.50
CA LEU A 238 9.23 2.67 7.20
C LEU A 238 9.14 2.44 5.68
N PRO A 239 8.86 1.19 5.24
CA PRO A 239 8.68 0.86 3.84
C PRO A 239 7.28 1.30 3.35
N ILE A 240 7.11 2.61 3.16
CA ILE A 240 5.86 3.24 2.73
C ILE A 240 6.12 3.97 1.42
N TYR A 241 5.29 3.70 0.43
CA TYR A 241 5.41 4.22 -0.93
C TYR A 241 4.12 4.93 -1.32
N ILE A 242 4.23 6.12 -1.89
CA ILE A 242 3.10 6.91 -2.37
C ILE A 242 3.30 7.15 -3.86
N PHE A 243 2.43 6.58 -4.67
CA PHE A 243 2.38 6.80 -6.12
C PHE A 243 1.32 7.85 -6.40
N TYR A 244 1.78 8.98 -6.91
CA TYR A 244 0.92 10.09 -7.28
C TYR A 244 0.96 10.24 -8.81
N PRO A 245 -0.21 10.31 -9.48
CA PRO A 245 -0.24 10.38 -10.94
C PRO A 245 0.44 11.65 -11.44
N GLU A 246 1.27 11.53 -12.47
CA GLU A 246 1.83 12.66 -13.18
C GLU A 246 0.73 13.38 -13.97
N LYS A 247 0.81 14.70 -14.03
CA LYS A 247 -0.13 15.48 -14.88
C LYS A 247 0.32 15.29 -16.32
N THR A 248 -0.51 14.65 -17.12
CA THR A 248 -0.37 14.70 -18.58
C THR A 248 -0.63 16.14 -19.04
N GLU A 249 0.38 16.79 -19.62
CA GLU A 249 0.25 18.14 -20.20
C GLU A 249 -0.64 18.13 -21.46
#